data_49e20aef242674e75b9ae1f50a3ea1a3
#
_entry.id   49e20aef242674e75b9ae1f50a3ea1a3
#
_cell.length_a   1.000
_cell.length_b   1.000
_cell.length_c   1.000
_cell.angle_alpha   90.00
_cell.angle_beta   90.00
_cell.angle_gamma   90.00
#
_symmetry.space_group_name_H-M   'P 1'
#
loop_
_entity.id
_entity.type
_entity.pdbx_description
1 polymer ?
#
loop_
_entity_poly.entity_id
_entity_poly.type
_entity_poly.pdbx_seq_one_letter_code
_entity_poly.pdbx_strand_id
1 'polypeptide(L)'
;NGNFSGSYTYGSEVVDLPFVFTFYGIDYNQIVINTNGWISFGDFEMYSFRNYPIPGAGGPSPMVAAFWDDLKTGSGGYVYYYASNEYVVIQWDDMRTYDGNSRETFQIILYNKELLSPTITGDSEIKIQYQEFNNTSDGYYPNGGTPTHGCYSTVGIENHLGNIGLQYTFNNTYPEAASRLEDGSTLFITTGRIPRVNLSIQSVDLANGVLDIFIENDEEIAGFQFELLGINIISTSGGLAEENDFIVSTSGTSILGFSLSGTSIPLGSGDLLQVSFDDFSGSSICFGTDPVNNVISNLFGNELETSWGNCYEGGLLGDLNYDGLLDILDLVSLANLILNNDYQASGDLNADGVLDVLDIVILVNAILSN
;
A
#
# COMPACT_ATOMS: atom_id res chain seq x y z
N ASN A 1 28.73 1.56 14.19
CA ASN A 1 28.09 1.47 15.50
C ASN A 1 28.51 2.66 16.34
N GLY A 2 27.80 3.78 16.23
CA GLY A 2 27.96 4.94 17.09
C GLY A 2 27.01 4.81 18.28
N ASN A 3 27.55 4.82 19.49
CA ASN A 3 26.74 4.91 20.70
C ASN A 3 26.77 6.37 21.15
N PHE A 4 25.61 7.01 21.20
CA PHE A 4 25.48 8.29 21.86
C PHE A 4 25.22 8.02 23.35
N SER A 5 26.26 8.13 24.19
CA SER A 5 26.10 8.10 25.63
C SER A 5 26.50 9.44 26.20
N GLY A 6 25.54 10.30 26.43
CA GLY A 6 25.75 11.55 27.18
C GLY A 6 25.16 11.41 28.57
N SER A 7 25.90 11.87 29.58
CA SER A 7 25.41 11.93 30.96
C SER A 7 24.43 13.10 31.20
N TYR A 8 23.91 13.71 30.16
CA TYR A 8 23.06 14.91 30.20
C TYR A 8 21.76 14.73 29.47
N THR A 9 20.75 15.40 29.93
CA THR A 9 19.35 15.37 29.52
C THR A 9 19.13 15.82 28.07
N TYR A 10 20.12 16.41 27.42
CA TYR A 10 20.00 17.04 26.12
C TYR A 10 21.24 16.69 25.27
N GLY A 11 21.00 16.03 24.16
CA GLY A 11 22.04 15.72 23.18
C GLY A 11 21.47 15.61 21.79
N SER A 12 22.19 16.18 20.83
CA SER A 12 21.97 15.96 19.41
C SER A 12 23.28 15.61 18.73
N GLU A 13 23.22 14.88 17.63
CA GLU A 13 24.37 14.59 16.79
C GLU A 13 23.97 14.57 15.32
N VAL A 14 24.79 15.19 14.49
CA VAL A 14 24.67 15.14 13.04
C VAL A 14 25.38 13.91 12.52
N VAL A 15 24.70 13.11 11.71
CA VAL A 15 25.24 11.90 11.09
C VAL A 15 25.01 11.91 9.59
N ASP A 16 26.01 11.43 8.83
CA ASP A 16 25.88 11.23 7.40
C ASP A 16 25.03 9.98 7.11
N LEU A 17 24.16 10.08 6.11
CA LEU A 17 23.43 8.95 5.57
C LEU A 17 24.25 8.25 4.48
N PRO A 18 24.22 6.92 4.38
CA PRO A 18 24.94 6.18 3.34
C PRO A 18 24.28 6.28 1.96
N PHE A 19 23.10 6.86 1.88
CA PHE A 19 22.29 7.05 0.67
C PHE A 19 21.53 8.39 0.75
N VAL A 20 21.04 8.87 -0.38
CA VAL A 20 20.17 10.04 -0.44
C VAL A 20 18.78 9.65 0.08
N PHE A 21 18.27 10.37 1.06
CA PHE A 21 16.94 10.19 1.62
C PHE A 21 16.05 11.35 1.19
N THR A 22 14.97 11.05 0.46
CA THR A 22 14.01 12.07 0.03
C THR A 22 12.86 12.15 1.01
N PHE A 23 12.58 13.36 1.50
CA PHE A 23 11.51 13.59 2.46
C PHE A 23 10.76 14.88 2.10
N TYR A 24 9.43 14.77 1.86
CA TYR A 24 8.60 15.85 1.32
C TYR A 24 9.19 16.47 0.04
N GLY A 25 9.71 15.62 -0.87
CA GLY A 25 10.27 16.03 -2.15
C GLY A 25 11.65 16.70 -2.08
N ILE A 26 12.32 16.71 -0.93
CA ILE A 26 13.67 17.29 -0.75
C ILE A 26 14.63 16.16 -0.39
N ASP A 27 15.80 16.19 -1.06
CA ASP A 27 16.87 15.23 -0.86
C ASP A 27 17.80 15.65 0.29
N TYR A 28 18.10 14.70 1.17
CA TYR A 28 18.98 14.86 2.31
C TYR A 28 20.04 13.76 2.33
N ASN A 29 21.26 14.12 2.74
CA ASN A 29 22.37 13.19 2.96
C ASN A 29 22.87 13.18 4.41
N GLN A 30 22.20 13.94 5.28
CA GLN A 30 22.49 14.03 6.71
C GLN A 30 21.20 14.11 7.51
N ILE A 31 21.27 13.60 8.75
CA ILE A 31 20.21 13.76 9.74
C ILE A 31 20.80 14.23 11.06
N VAL A 32 19.97 14.88 11.85
CA VAL A 32 20.23 15.17 13.27
C VAL A 32 19.45 14.18 14.10
N ILE A 33 20.15 13.44 14.95
CA ILE A 33 19.53 12.52 15.93
C ILE A 33 19.48 13.24 17.27
N ASN A 34 18.29 13.30 17.89
CA ASN A 34 18.13 13.93 19.20
C ASN A 34 17.70 12.90 20.25
N THR A 35 18.26 13.03 21.46
CA THR A 35 17.94 12.14 22.60
C THR A 35 16.47 12.19 23.01
N ASN A 36 15.72 13.23 22.66
CA ASN A 36 14.32 13.42 22.98
C ASN A 36 13.35 12.75 21.97
N GLY A 37 13.79 11.67 21.30
CA GLY A 37 12.91 10.78 20.58
C GLY A 37 12.50 11.22 19.17
N TRP A 38 13.31 12.07 18.52
CA TRP A 38 13.06 12.56 17.18
C TRP A 38 14.34 12.68 16.35
N ILE A 39 14.18 12.74 15.05
CA ILE A 39 15.22 13.12 14.09
C ILE A 39 14.76 14.31 13.26
N SER A 40 15.70 15.07 12.77
CA SER A 40 15.52 16.11 11.75
C SER A 40 16.41 15.81 10.54
N PHE A 41 16.04 16.29 9.36
CA PHE A 41 16.87 16.14 8.15
C PHE A 41 17.71 17.40 7.91
N GLY A 42 18.97 17.19 7.47
CA GLY A 42 19.98 18.22 7.33
C GLY A 42 20.94 18.25 8.52
N ASP A 43 21.58 19.39 8.74
CA ASP A 43 22.66 19.57 9.73
C ASP A 43 22.31 20.57 10.84
N PHE A 44 21.08 21.06 10.87
CA PHE A 44 20.63 22.07 11.85
C PHE A 44 20.29 21.43 13.19
N GLU A 45 21.21 21.57 14.17
CA GLU A 45 20.99 21.06 15.52
C GLU A 45 20.05 21.96 16.34
N MET A 46 19.07 21.33 16.97
CA MET A 46 18.17 21.96 17.90
C MET A 46 17.99 21.08 19.16
N TYR A 47 17.94 21.72 20.32
CA TYR A 47 17.65 21.03 21.60
C TYR A 47 16.18 21.24 21.96
N SER A 48 15.28 20.48 21.32
CA SER A 48 13.86 20.56 21.63
C SER A 48 13.42 19.34 22.42
N PHE A 49 13.24 19.52 23.72
CA PHE A 49 12.69 18.49 24.61
C PHE A 49 11.17 18.65 24.83
N ARG A 50 10.68 19.87 24.65
CA ARG A 50 9.26 20.17 24.79
C ARG A 50 8.53 19.81 23.53
N ASN A 51 7.60 18.86 23.65
CA ASN A 51 6.80 18.44 22.55
C ASN A 51 5.63 19.39 22.27
N TYR A 52 5.27 19.50 21.01
CA TYR A 52 4.17 20.32 20.49
C TYR A 52 3.35 19.54 19.46
N PRO A 53 2.17 20.03 19.04
CA PRO A 53 1.45 19.45 17.92
C PRO A 53 2.25 19.53 16.63
N ILE A 54 2.11 18.54 15.75
CA ILE A 54 2.66 18.46 14.41
C ILE A 54 1.51 18.57 13.38
N PRO A 55 1.61 19.37 12.32
CA PRO A 55 2.69 20.33 12.03
C PRO A 55 2.59 21.59 12.91
N GLY A 56 3.72 22.22 13.20
CA GLY A 56 3.71 23.41 14.00
C GLY A 56 5.09 23.99 14.33
N ALA A 57 5.10 25.14 14.98
CA ALA A 57 6.29 25.94 15.25
C ALA A 57 7.10 25.51 16.49
N GLY A 58 6.90 24.33 17.03
CA GLY A 58 7.48 23.95 18.33
C GLY A 58 8.80 23.17 18.27
N GLY A 59 9.08 22.49 17.17
CA GLY A 59 10.21 21.59 16.96
C GLY A 59 11.11 22.01 15.80
N PRO A 60 12.12 21.21 15.49
CA PRO A 60 12.86 21.37 14.24
C PRO A 60 11.99 20.96 13.06
N SER A 61 12.12 21.66 11.95
CA SER A 61 11.50 21.28 10.68
C SER A 61 12.59 21.18 9.61
N PRO A 62 12.64 20.06 8.87
CA PRO A 62 11.75 18.92 8.84
C PRO A 62 11.95 17.93 10.00
N MET A 63 10.93 17.14 10.38
CA MET A 63 11.01 16.27 11.55
C MET A 63 10.32 14.92 11.32
N VAL A 64 10.90 13.86 11.92
CA VAL A 64 10.23 12.62 12.25
C VAL A 64 10.31 12.43 13.76
N ALA A 65 9.18 12.47 14.42
CA ALA A 65 9.02 12.24 15.84
C ALA A 65 8.49 10.83 16.08
N ALA A 66 9.31 9.95 16.65
CA ALA A 66 8.88 8.61 17.06
C ALA A 66 8.30 8.61 18.48
N PHE A 67 8.89 9.40 19.35
CA PHE A 67 8.43 9.58 20.73
C PHE A 67 9.01 10.91 21.24
N TRP A 68 8.54 12.03 20.72
CA TRP A 68 9.03 13.35 21.13
C TRP A 68 8.49 13.72 22.50
N ASP A 69 9.36 13.66 23.49
CA ASP A 69 9.13 14.02 24.88
C ASP A 69 10.48 14.35 25.52
N ASP A 70 10.48 14.86 26.75
CA ASP A 70 11.68 15.07 27.56
C ASP A 70 12.26 13.73 28.05
N LEU A 71 13.21 13.18 27.27
CA LEU A 71 13.81 11.89 27.53
C LEU A 71 15.23 12.03 28.13
N LYS A 72 15.57 11.12 29.04
CA LYS A 72 16.88 11.09 29.72
C LYS A 72 17.72 9.90 29.27
N THR A 73 19.01 10.18 29.01
CA THR A 73 20.04 9.15 28.84
C THR A 73 20.69 8.88 30.19
N GLY A 74 21.30 9.15 30.93
CA GLY A 74 22.03 9.09 32.18
C GLY A 74 21.60 8.03 33.24
N SER A 75 20.53 7.25 32.99
CA SER A 75 20.01 6.27 33.94
C SER A 75 19.79 4.89 33.31
N GLY A 76 20.60 4.55 32.32
CA GLY A 76 20.52 3.29 31.57
C GLY A 76 19.99 3.44 30.17
N GLY A 77 19.43 4.62 29.77
CA GLY A 77 18.97 4.85 28.41
C GLY A 77 20.10 5.20 27.46
N TYR A 78 20.00 4.68 26.24
CA TYR A 78 20.99 4.87 25.17
C TYR A 78 20.29 5.18 23.85
N VAL A 79 21.00 5.92 22.99
CA VAL A 79 20.60 6.07 21.58
C VAL A 79 21.68 5.42 20.72
N TYR A 80 21.23 4.52 19.84
CA TYR A 80 22.09 3.79 18.92
C TYR A 80 21.82 4.21 17.48
N TYR A 81 22.87 4.18 16.67
CA TYR A 81 22.81 4.40 15.24
C TYR A 81 23.48 3.24 14.50
N TYR A 82 22.78 2.71 13.52
CA TYR A 82 23.29 1.70 12.60
C TYR A 82 22.99 2.10 11.17
N ALA A 83 23.96 1.98 10.29
CA ALA A 83 23.82 2.30 8.87
C ALA A 83 24.31 1.16 7.99
N SER A 84 23.53 0.87 6.95
CA SER A 84 23.88 -0.02 5.84
C SER A 84 23.53 0.68 4.53
N ASN A 85 23.80 0.05 3.39
CA ASN A 85 23.34 0.55 2.09
C ASN A 85 21.82 0.37 1.89
N GLU A 86 21.16 -0.47 2.66
CA GLU A 86 19.74 -0.80 2.52
C GLU A 86 18.87 0.09 3.41
N TYR A 87 19.32 0.33 4.64
CA TYR A 87 18.57 1.11 5.62
C TYR A 87 19.47 1.69 6.70
N VAL A 88 18.95 2.69 7.38
CA VAL A 88 19.51 3.26 8.60
C VAL A 88 18.54 3.05 9.74
N VAL A 89 19.04 2.61 10.90
CA VAL A 89 18.26 2.44 12.13
C VAL A 89 18.76 3.41 13.20
N ILE A 90 17.83 4.13 13.79
CA ILE A 90 18.05 4.92 15.00
C ILE A 90 17.21 4.31 16.09
N GLN A 91 17.84 3.84 17.17
CA GLN A 91 17.15 3.20 18.29
C GLN A 91 17.36 4.01 19.56
N TRP A 92 16.27 4.33 20.21
CA TRP A 92 16.22 4.77 21.59
C TRP A 92 15.92 3.57 22.46
N ASP A 93 16.87 3.21 23.33
CA ASP A 93 16.84 1.97 24.13
C ASP A 93 16.74 2.31 25.60
N ASP A 94 15.73 1.79 26.29
CA ASP A 94 15.50 1.95 27.73
C ASP A 94 15.50 3.42 28.20
N MET A 95 14.99 4.32 27.36
CA MET A 95 14.94 5.75 27.62
C MET A 95 13.91 6.05 28.71
N ARG A 96 14.26 6.96 29.63
CA ARG A 96 13.36 7.39 30.68
C ARG A 96 12.71 8.72 30.32
N THR A 97 11.40 8.81 30.52
CA THR A 97 10.72 10.10 30.51
C THR A 97 11.11 10.92 31.75
N TYR A 98 11.21 12.23 31.59
CA TYR A 98 11.65 13.11 32.68
C TYR A 98 10.67 13.11 33.85
N ASP A 99 9.40 13.26 33.57
CA ASP A 99 8.35 13.38 34.58
C ASP A 99 7.81 12.03 35.06
N GLY A 100 7.40 11.16 34.14
CA GLY A 100 6.75 9.89 34.44
C GLY A 100 7.70 8.79 34.86
N ASN A 101 8.99 8.94 34.54
CA ASN A 101 10.03 7.94 34.80
C ASN A 101 9.70 6.55 34.21
N SER A 102 8.79 6.50 33.21
CA SER A 102 8.54 5.32 32.41
C SER A 102 9.75 5.01 31.51
N ARG A 103 9.82 3.80 31.02
CA ARG A 103 10.85 3.32 30.12
C ARG A 103 10.26 3.13 28.75
N GLU A 104 10.98 3.61 27.74
CA GLU A 104 10.52 3.57 26.35
C GLU A 104 11.64 3.00 25.50
N THR A 105 11.29 2.06 24.60
CA THR A 105 12.23 1.45 23.65
C THR A 105 11.57 1.45 22.26
N PHE A 106 12.17 2.19 21.33
CA PHE A 106 11.60 2.39 19.99
C PHE A 106 12.68 2.70 18.95
N GLN A 107 12.31 2.58 17.68
CA GLN A 107 13.21 2.79 16.55
C GLN A 107 12.55 3.63 15.46
N ILE A 108 13.40 4.38 14.73
CA ILE A 108 13.12 4.91 13.39
C ILE A 108 14.01 4.15 12.42
N ILE A 109 13.42 3.64 11.33
CA ILE A 109 14.12 2.99 10.23
C ILE A 109 13.88 3.81 8.97
N LEU A 110 14.97 4.25 8.34
CA LEU A 110 14.96 4.99 7.08
C LEU A 110 15.40 4.04 5.96
N TYR A 111 14.58 3.84 4.95
CA TYR A 111 14.90 2.91 3.86
C TYR A 111 15.54 3.61 2.67
N ASN A 112 16.49 2.94 2.03
CA ASN A 112 17.07 3.39 0.77
C ASN A 112 16.08 3.17 -0.38
N LYS A 113 15.51 4.24 -0.92
CA LYS A 113 14.54 4.20 -2.00
C LYS A 113 15.09 3.59 -3.31
N GLU A 114 16.41 3.65 -3.53
CA GLU A 114 17.03 3.11 -4.76
C GLU A 114 17.00 1.57 -4.82
N LEU A 115 16.73 0.91 -3.71
CA LEU A 115 16.62 -0.55 -3.59
C LEU A 115 15.18 -1.04 -3.46
N LEU A 116 14.21 -0.14 -3.54
CA LEU A 116 12.79 -0.43 -3.42
C LEU A 116 12.04 0.02 -4.67
N SER A 117 10.82 -0.48 -4.85
CA SER A 117 9.91 0.07 -5.85
C SER A 117 9.68 1.55 -5.58
N PRO A 118 9.73 2.42 -6.61
CA PRO A 118 9.54 3.85 -6.43
C PRO A 118 8.19 4.15 -5.79
N THR A 119 8.18 5.09 -4.86
CA THR A 119 6.93 5.64 -4.33
C THR A 119 6.32 6.64 -5.31
N ILE A 120 5.00 6.87 -5.22
CA ILE A 120 4.26 7.75 -6.12
C ILE A 120 4.83 9.18 -6.14
N THR A 121 5.30 9.68 -4.98
CA THR A 121 5.89 11.01 -4.87
C THR A 121 7.41 11.03 -5.04
N GLY A 122 8.07 9.87 -5.07
CA GLY A 122 9.52 9.75 -5.04
C GLY A 122 10.14 9.93 -3.65
N ASP A 123 9.32 10.07 -2.60
CA ASP A 123 9.79 10.12 -1.21
C ASP A 123 10.26 8.75 -0.74
N SER A 124 11.25 8.75 0.16
CA SER A 124 11.74 7.54 0.82
C SER A 124 10.77 7.09 1.91
N GLU A 125 10.76 5.80 2.20
CA GLU A 125 9.88 5.20 3.19
C GLU A 125 10.49 5.19 4.59
N ILE A 126 9.64 5.30 5.60
CA ILE A 126 10.01 5.34 7.01
C ILE A 126 9.20 4.29 7.76
N LYS A 127 9.88 3.58 8.68
CA LYS A 127 9.20 2.72 9.64
C LYS A 127 9.53 3.20 11.05
N ILE A 128 8.49 3.32 11.89
CA ILE A 128 8.64 3.54 13.32
C ILE A 128 8.10 2.29 14.02
N GLN A 129 8.85 1.75 14.95
CA GLN A 129 8.40 0.58 15.70
C GLN A 129 8.74 0.69 17.18
N TYR A 130 7.89 0.11 18.03
CA TYR A 130 7.96 0.19 19.47
C TYR A 130 8.11 -1.20 20.08
N GLN A 131 9.16 -1.40 20.86
CA GLN A 131 9.27 -2.58 21.72
C GLN A 131 8.56 -2.32 23.04
N GLU A 132 8.71 -1.11 23.60
CA GLU A 132 8.03 -0.64 24.80
C GLU A 132 7.48 0.77 24.54
N PHE A 133 6.19 0.95 24.77
CA PHE A 133 5.47 2.21 24.62
C PHE A 133 4.57 2.43 25.84
N ASN A 134 5.09 3.01 26.90
CA ASN A 134 4.35 3.26 28.13
C ASN A 134 3.65 4.64 28.13
N ASN A 135 4.35 5.67 27.65
CA ASN A 135 3.82 7.02 27.42
C ASN A 135 3.05 7.58 28.64
N THR A 136 3.68 7.56 29.82
CA THR A 136 3.04 7.93 31.10
C THR A 136 3.37 9.34 31.58
N SER A 137 4.18 10.11 30.82
CA SER A 137 4.56 11.48 31.16
C SER A 137 3.37 12.40 30.96
N ASP A 138 2.67 12.77 32.03
CA ASP A 138 1.47 13.62 32.01
C ASP A 138 1.78 15.12 32.10
N GLY A 139 3.08 15.49 32.06
CA GLY A 139 3.54 16.87 32.18
C GLY A 139 3.45 17.45 33.57
N TYR A 140 3.31 16.61 34.60
CA TYR A 140 3.28 17.07 35.99
C TYR A 140 4.68 17.49 36.47
N TYR A 141 4.82 18.75 36.85
CA TYR A 141 6.04 19.26 37.45
C TYR A 141 5.90 19.27 39.00
N PRO A 142 6.89 18.73 39.73
CA PRO A 142 6.80 18.56 41.21
C PRO A 142 6.56 19.85 42.00
N ASN A 143 6.73 21.00 41.37
CA ASN A 143 6.55 22.32 41.98
C ASN A 143 5.18 22.97 41.66
N GLY A 144 4.22 22.21 41.12
CA GLY A 144 2.86 22.72 40.86
C GLY A 144 2.79 23.66 39.66
N GLY A 145 3.78 23.63 38.75
CA GLY A 145 3.73 24.35 37.48
C GLY A 145 2.68 23.75 36.55
N THR A 146 1.94 24.58 35.84
CA THR A 146 1.06 24.13 34.77
C THR A 146 1.95 23.78 33.59
N PRO A 147 1.76 22.60 32.90
CA PRO A 147 2.47 22.29 31.68
C PRO A 147 2.24 23.43 30.68
N THR A 148 3.31 24.00 30.17
CA THR A 148 3.24 25.05 29.14
C THR A 148 3.35 24.53 27.73
N HIS A 149 3.46 23.23 27.58
CA HIS A 149 3.58 22.45 26.34
C HIS A 149 2.83 21.14 26.52
N GLY A 150 2.75 20.30 25.47
CA GLY A 150 2.03 19.04 25.51
C GLY A 150 2.44 18.14 26.67
N CYS A 151 1.52 17.33 27.10
CA CYS A 151 1.74 16.20 27.99
C CYS A 151 1.78 14.95 27.12
N TYR A 152 2.46 13.91 27.57
CA TYR A 152 2.71 12.70 26.79
C TYR A 152 3.54 12.97 25.51
N SER A 153 3.86 11.92 24.78
CA SER A 153 4.67 12.06 23.58
C SER A 153 3.90 12.63 22.40
N THR A 154 4.63 13.26 21.49
CA THR A 154 4.18 13.53 20.12
C THR A 154 4.78 12.51 19.17
N VAL A 155 3.94 11.91 18.32
CA VAL A 155 4.34 11.01 17.24
C VAL A 155 3.82 11.56 15.92
N GLY A 156 4.70 11.70 14.92
CA GLY A 156 4.31 12.23 13.62
C GLY A 156 5.48 12.68 12.77
N ILE A 157 5.16 13.27 11.63
CA ILE A 157 6.13 13.82 10.67
C ILE A 157 5.70 15.21 10.21
N GLU A 158 6.67 16.08 9.91
CA GLU A 158 6.39 17.37 9.30
C GLU A 158 7.48 17.79 8.28
N ASN A 159 7.07 18.61 7.31
CA ASN A 159 7.91 19.11 6.26
C ASN A 159 8.89 20.20 6.76
N HIS A 160 9.79 20.64 5.88
CA HIS A 160 10.82 21.64 6.15
C HIS A 160 10.28 23.05 6.50
N LEU A 161 9.00 23.32 6.21
CA LEU A 161 8.36 24.60 6.57
C LEU A 161 7.55 24.51 7.88
N GLY A 162 7.39 23.33 8.47
CA GLY A 162 6.59 23.12 9.67
C GLY A 162 5.10 23.42 9.48
N ASN A 163 4.58 23.34 8.25
CA ASN A 163 3.20 23.70 7.91
C ASN A 163 2.40 22.57 7.24
N ILE A 164 3.06 21.48 6.86
CA ILE A 164 2.45 20.24 6.36
C ILE A 164 3.03 19.09 7.17
N GLY A 165 2.17 18.25 7.70
CA GLY A 165 2.60 17.11 8.51
C GLY A 165 1.45 16.16 8.78
N LEU A 166 1.80 15.03 9.38
CA LEU A 166 0.88 14.00 9.83
C LEU A 166 1.15 13.75 11.32
N GLN A 167 0.22 14.17 12.18
CA GLN A 167 0.25 13.85 13.59
C GLN A 167 -0.48 12.53 13.85
N TYR A 168 0.25 11.54 14.34
CA TYR A 168 -0.34 10.27 14.77
C TYR A 168 -0.93 10.37 16.18
N THR A 169 -0.20 10.96 17.11
CA THR A 169 -0.70 11.29 18.44
C THR A 169 -0.02 12.54 19.03
N PHE A 170 -0.76 13.27 19.83
CA PHE A 170 -0.30 14.36 20.66
C PHE A 170 -1.20 14.43 21.89
N ASN A 171 -0.61 14.67 23.07
CA ASN A 171 -1.36 14.78 24.31
C ASN A 171 -2.23 13.53 24.60
N ASN A 172 -1.71 12.34 24.25
CA ASN A 172 -2.41 11.05 24.31
C ASN A 172 -3.75 11.02 23.55
N THR A 173 -3.92 11.91 22.58
CA THR A 173 -5.10 12.02 21.72
C THR A 173 -4.76 11.47 20.33
N TYR A 174 -5.61 10.60 19.84
CA TYR A 174 -5.45 9.91 18.55
C TYR A 174 -6.56 10.34 17.59
N PRO A 175 -6.28 10.52 16.28
CA PRO A 175 -7.31 10.61 15.26
C PRO A 175 -8.23 9.37 15.29
N GLU A 176 -9.48 9.53 14.87
CA GLU A 176 -10.46 8.43 14.87
C GLU A 176 -10.01 7.20 14.08
N ALA A 177 -9.26 7.42 12.98
CA ALA A 177 -8.73 6.35 12.13
C ALA A 177 -7.45 5.68 12.67
N ALA A 178 -6.86 6.20 13.76
CA ALA A 178 -5.61 5.68 14.29
C ALA A 178 -5.85 4.70 15.44
N SER A 179 -5.14 3.56 15.38
CA SER A 179 -5.04 2.63 16.51
C SER A 179 -4.16 3.23 17.59
N ARG A 180 -4.43 2.91 18.86
CA ARG A 180 -3.54 3.31 19.96
C ARG A 180 -2.20 2.59 19.85
N LEU A 181 -1.13 3.34 20.12
CA LEU A 181 0.20 2.76 20.21
C LEU A 181 0.35 1.99 21.53
N GLU A 182 0.96 0.84 21.43
CA GLU A 182 1.26 -0.07 22.55
C GLU A 182 2.55 -0.85 22.23
N ASP A 183 3.00 -1.69 23.14
CA ASP A 183 4.14 -2.57 22.94
C ASP A 183 3.95 -3.42 21.67
N GLY A 184 4.95 -3.46 20.81
CA GLY A 184 4.91 -4.17 19.53
C GLY A 184 4.28 -3.39 18.38
N SER A 185 3.75 -2.20 18.60
CA SER A 185 3.18 -1.36 17.54
C SER A 185 4.20 -0.97 16.49
N THR A 186 3.74 -0.87 15.24
CA THR A 186 4.55 -0.43 14.09
C THR A 186 3.76 0.55 13.25
N LEU A 187 4.41 1.64 12.84
CA LEU A 187 3.91 2.61 11.87
C LEU A 187 4.78 2.54 10.62
N PHE A 188 4.18 2.35 9.47
CA PHE A 188 4.85 2.43 8.17
C PHE A 188 4.36 3.66 7.43
N ILE A 189 5.29 4.55 7.08
CA ILE A 189 5.00 5.84 6.45
C ILE A 189 5.48 5.76 5.01
N THR A 190 4.56 5.82 4.10
CA THR A 190 4.76 5.74 2.65
C THR A 190 3.75 6.61 1.93
N THR A 191 4.07 7.01 0.71
CA THR A 191 3.12 7.68 -0.20
C THR A 191 2.52 6.70 -1.22
N GLY A 192 2.66 5.39 -0.95
CA GLY A 192 2.33 4.31 -1.87
C GLY A 192 3.43 4.09 -2.90
N ARG A 193 3.53 2.89 -3.45
CA ARG A 193 4.53 2.53 -4.45
C ARG A 193 3.92 2.54 -5.85
N ILE A 194 4.75 2.82 -6.85
CA ILE A 194 4.37 2.63 -8.25
C ILE A 194 4.35 1.13 -8.52
N PRO A 195 3.25 0.59 -9.04
CA PRO A 195 3.19 -0.82 -9.38
C PRO A 195 4.27 -1.22 -10.38
N ARG A 196 4.95 -2.33 -10.10
CA ARG A 196 5.94 -2.97 -10.99
C ARG A 196 5.30 -3.95 -11.95
N VAL A 197 4.10 -4.38 -11.64
CA VAL A 197 3.31 -5.31 -12.42
C VAL A 197 1.90 -4.75 -12.58
N ASN A 198 1.40 -4.75 -13.80
CA ASN A 198 0.02 -4.41 -14.11
C ASN A 198 -0.63 -5.64 -14.74
N LEU A 199 -1.69 -6.14 -14.13
CA LEU A 199 -2.55 -7.18 -14.69
C LEU A 199 -3.85 -6.57 -15.18
N SER A 200 -4.40 -7.13 -16.27
CA SER A 200 -5.73 -6.76 -16.77
C SER A 200 -6.45 -7.97 -17.37
N ILE A 201 -7.78 -7.96 -17.22
CA ILE A 201 -8.67 -8.94 -17.86
C ILE A 201 -8.97 -8.41 -19.25
N GLN A 202 -8.70 -9.23 -20.28
CA GLN A 202 -8.89 -8.87 -21.67
C GLN A 202 -9.63 -10.00 -22.44
N SER A 203 -10.08 -9.69 -23.64
CA SER A 203 -10.62 -10.66 -24.61
C SER A 203 -11.70 -11.59 -24.00
N VAL A 204 -12.61 -11.05 -23.17
CA VAL A 204 -13.63 -11.87 -22.51
C VAL A 204 -14.68 -12.32 -23.53
N ASP A 205 -14.79 -13.62 -23.72
CA ASP A 205 -15.81 -14.29 -24.53
C ASP A 205 -16.71 -15.15 -23.61
N LEU A 206 -17.82 -14.56 -23.19
CA LEU A 206 -18.78 -15.23 -22.31
C LEU A 206 -19.46 -16.43 -22.97
N ALA A 207 -19.61 -16.42 -24.32
CA ALA A 207 -20.29 -17.50 -25.04
C ALA A 207 -19.44 -18.77 -25.08
N ASN A 208 -18.12 -18.64 -25.20
CA ASN A 208 -17.20 -19.76 -25.18
C ASN A 208 -16.56 -20.00 -23.81
N GLY A 209 -16.82 -19.15 -22.81
CA GLY A 209 -16.27 -19.25 -21.47
C GLY A 209 -14.74 -19.12 -21.46
N VAL A 210 -14.19 -18.12 -22.14
CA VAL A 210 -12.74 -17.85 -22.18
C VAL A 210 -12.44 -16.37 -21.97
N LEU A 211 -11.31 -16.10 -21.36
CA LEU A 211 -10.74 -14.76 -21.23
C LEU A 211 -9.20 -14.80 -21.21
N ASP A 212 -8.55 -13.71 -21.54
CA ASP A 212 -7.11 -13.57 -21.45
C ASP A 212 -6.73 -12.70 -20.26
N ILE A 213 -5.70 -13.10 -19.52
CA ILE A 213 -5.04 -12.28 -18.52
C ILE A 213 -3.80 -11.68 -19.18
N PHE A 214 -3.81 -10.36 -19.33
CA PHE A 214 -2.70 -9.61 -19.88
C PHE A 214 -1.83 -9.05 -18.75
N ILE A 215 -0.52 -9.02 -18.95
CA ILE A 215 0.47 -8.55 -18.01
C ILE A 215 1.40 -7.53 -18.65
N GLU A 216 1.76 -6.50 -17.88
CA GLU A 216 2.89 -5.60 -18.13
C GLU A 216 3.78 -5.61 -16.89
N ASN A 217 5.08 -5.86 -17.05
CA ASN A 217 6.01 -5.93 -15.93
C ASN A 217 7.36 -5.30 -16.26
N ASP A 218 7.92 -4.56 -15.32
CA ASP A 218 9.26 -3.96 -15.38
C ASP A 218 10.29 -4.71 -14.53
N GLU A 219 9.90 -5.85 -13.94
CA GLU A 219 10.75 -6.78 -13.21
C GLU A 219 10.41 -8.21 -13.57
N GLU A 220 11.41 -9.13 -13.54
CA GLU A 220 11.21 -10.54 -13.86
C GLU A 220 10.32 -11.23 -12.83
N ILE A 221 9.36 -12.03 -13.30
CA ILE A 221 8.40 -12.73 -12.46
C ILE A 221 8.78 -14.20 -12.34
N ALA A 222 8.88 -14.70 -11.12
CA ALA A 222 9.17 -16.10 -10.80
C ALA A 222 7.96 -16.90 -10.32
N GLY A 223 6.92 -16.20 -9.85
CA GLY A 223 5.69 -16.82 -9.43
C GLY A 223 4.54 -15.83 -9.35
N PHE A 224 3.33 -16.33 -9.52
CA PHE A 224 2.10 -15.56 -9.38
C PHE A 224 1.00 -16.40 -8.74
N GLN A 225 0.19 -15.75 -7.94
CA GLN A 225 -1.06 -16.28 -7.39
C GLN A 225 -2.09 -15.18 -7.44
N PHE A 226 -3.30 -15.47 -7.92
CA PHE A 226 -4.41 -14.54 -7.89
C PHE A 226 -5.75 -15.25 -7.99
N GLU A 227 -6.79 -14.54 -7.60
CA GLU A 227 -8.18 -14.99 -7.71
C GLU A 227 -8.92 -14.20 -8.79
N LEU A 228 -9.80 -14.88 -9.51
CA LEU A 228 -10.80 -14.28 -10.39
C LEU A 228 -12.18 -14.56 -9.82
N LEU A 229 -12.83 -13.53 -9.34
CA LEU A 229 -14.17 -13.58 -8.75
C LEU A 229 -15.24 -13.40 -9.83
N GLY A 230 -16.39 -14.01 -9.68
CA GLY A 230 -17.52 -13.94 -10.62
C GLY A 230 -17.59 -15.10 -11.64
N ILE A 231 -16.60 -15.99 -11.64
CA ILE A 231 -16.53 -17.18 -12.51
C ILE A 231 -15.99 -18.39 -11.73
N ASN A 232 -16.20 -19.58 -12.28
CA ASN A 232 -15.52 -20.79 -11.84
C ASN A 232 -14.50 -21.22 -12.91
N ILE A 233 -13.22 -21.28 -12.54
CA ILE A 233 -12.11 -21.57 -13.47
C ILE A 233 -12.07 -23.07 -13.74
N ILE A 234 -12.09 -23.45 -15.00
CA ILE A 234 -11.97 -24.83 -15.46
C ILE A 234 -10.52 -25.19 -15.71
N SER A 235 -9.80 -24.33 -16.47
CA SER A 235 -8.40 -24.56 -16.86
C SER A 235 -7.72 -23.28 -17.30
N THR A 236 -6.40 -23.35 -17.41
CA THR A 236 -5.56 -22.29 -18.02
C THR A 236 -4.67 -22.87 -19.08
N SER A 237 -4.28 -22.06 -20.07
CA SER A 237 -3.37 -22.47 -21.14
C SER A 237 -2.66 -21.28 -21.80
N GLY A 238 -1.57 -21.54 -22.49
CA GLY A 238 -0.89 -20.57 -23.36
C GLY A 238 -0.21 -19.43 -22.64
N GLY A 239 0.11 -18.39 -23.40
CA GLY A 239 0.70 -17.15 -22.95
C GLY A 239 2.12 -17.26 -22.43
N LEU A 240 2.60 -16.16 -21.82
CA LEU A 240 3.96 -16.07 -21.29
C LEU A 240 4.24 -17.12 -20.20
N ALA A 241 3.21 -17.60 -19.49
CA ALA A 241 3.38 -18.62 -18.49
C ALA A 241 3.83 -19.96 -19.13
N GLU A 242 3.17 -20.40 -20.19
CA GLU A 242 3.54 -21.62 -20.90
C GLU A 242 4.87 -21.47 -21.67
N GLU A 243 5.09 -20.32 -22.29
CA GLU A 243 6.30 -20.01 -23.04
C GLU A 243 7.57 -20.02 -22.17
N ASN A 244 7.43 -19.78 -20.86
CA ASN A 244 8.52 -19.76 -19.89
C ASN A 244 8.51 -20.96 -18.91
N ASP A 245 7.89 -22.07 -19.32
CA ASP A 245 7.87 -23.34 -18.58
C ASP A 245 7.25 -23.24 -17.16
N PHE A 246 6.26 -22.37 -16.97
CA PHE A 246 5.53 -22.29 -15.72
C PHE A 246 4.53 -23.44 -15.58
N ILE A 247 4.48 -24.01 -14.41
CA ILE A 247 3.41 -24.93 -14.00
C ILE A 247 2.29 -24.08 -13.44
N VAL A 248 1.13 -24.11 -14.09
CA VAL A 248 -0.06 -23.41 -13.64
C VAL A 248 -1.09 -24.40 -13.10
N SER A 249 -1.57 -24.13 -11.90
CA SER A 249 -2.61 -24.90 -11.22
C SER A 249 -3.80 -24.01 -10.90
N THR A 250 -5.01 -24.55 -11.02
CA THR A 250 -6.25 -23.84 -10.77
C THR A 250 -7.13 -24.56 -9.74
N SER A 251 -7.89 -23.81 -8.96
CA SER A 251 -8.86 -24.36 -8.01
C SER A 251 -9.98 -23.35 -7.76
N GLY A 252 -11.17 -23.61 -8.28
CA GLY A 252 -12.32 -22.72 -8.14
C GLY A 252 -12.06 -21.35 -8.77
N THR A 253 -11.80 -20.34 -7.96
CA THR A 253 -11.49 -18.98 -8.39
C THR A 253 -10.01 -18.69 -8.46
N SER A 254 -9.14 -19.57 -7.94
CA SER A 254 -7.70 -19.30 -7.74
C SER A 254 -6.84 -19.85 -8.86
N ILE A 255 -5.81 -19.10 -9.23
CA ILE A 255 -4.75 -19.48 -10.18
C ILE A 255 -3.41 -19.34 -9.46
N LEU A 256 -2.58 -20.36 -9.55
CA LEU A 256 -1.20 -20.38 -9.02
C LEU A 256 -0.25 -20.81 -10.13
N GLY A 257 0.75 -19.99 -10.42
CA GLY A 257 1.78 -20.28 -11.41
C GLY A 257 3.19 -20.10 -10.85
N PHE A 258 4.08 -21.07 -11.13
CA PHE A 258 5.49 -21.00 -10.73
C PHE A 258 6.34 -21.88 -11.64
N SER A 259 7.65 -21.60 -11.69
CA SER A 259 8.62 -22.41 -12.45
C SER A 259 9.44 -23.29 -11.50
N LEU A 260 9.51 -24.59 -11.81
CA LEU A 260 10.43 -25.54 -11.14
C LEU A 260 11.84 -25.52 -11.74
N SER A 261 11.98 -25.06 -12.98
CA SER A 261 13.27 -24.95 -13.67
C SER A 261 14.07 -23.72 -13.27
N GLY A 262 13.46 -22.79 -12.50
CA GLY A 262 14.06 -21.51 -12.15
C GLY A 262 14.04 -20.49 -13.29
N THR A 263 13.18 -20.70 -14.30
CA THR A 263 12.90 -19.72 -15.36
C THR A 263 12.00 -18.60 -14.80
N SER A 264 12.03 -17.44 -15.44
CA SER A 264 11.18 -16.30 -15.12
C SER A 264 10.42 -15.82 -16.35
N ILE A 265 9.31 -15.16 -16.17
CA ILE A 265 8.67 -14.35 -17.20
C ILE A 265 9.51 -13.08 -17.34
N PRO A 266 10.06 -12.77 -18.52
CA PRO A 266 10.93 -11.61 -18.71
C PRO A 266 10.16 -10.30 -18.62
N LEU A 267 10.89 -9.18 -18.48
CA LEU A 267 10.33 -7.84 -18.56
C LEU A 267 9.61 -7.63 -19.90
N GLY A 268 8.47 -6.95 -19.85
CA GLY A 268 7.71 -6.62 -21.05
C GLY A 268 6.20 -6.64 -20.83
N SER A 269 5.49 -6.97 -21.89
CA SER A 269 4.03 -7.09 -21.87
C SER A 269 3.56 -8.19 -22.81
N GLY A 270 2.45 -8.81 -22.48
CA GLY A 270 1.82 -9.86 -23.26
C GLY A 270 0.71 -10.57 -22.51
N ASP A 271 0.10 -11.55 -23.17
CA ASP A 271 -0.89 -12.41 -22.51
C ASP A 271 -0.14 -13.34 -21.55
N LEU A 272 -0.43 -13.21 -20.25
CA LEU A 272 0.13 -14.09 -19.22
C LEU A 272 -0.35 -15.52 -19.41
N LEU A 273 -1.66 -15.68 -19.57
CA LEU A 273 -2.33 -16.95 -19.83
C LEU A 273 -3.77 -16.70 -20.27
N GLN A 274 -4.36 -17.71 -20.92
CA GLN A 274 -5.79 -17.78 -21.20
C GLN A 274 -6.48 -18.61 -20.12
N VAL A 275 -7.64 -18.16 -19.66
CA VAL A 275 -8.49 -18.82 -18.67
C VAL A 275 -9.73 -19.37 -19.38
N SER A 276 -10.03 -20.67 -19.20
CA SER A 276 -11.34 -21.24 -19.52
C SER A 276 -12.18 -21.31 -18.26
N PHE A 277 -13.43 -20.88 -18.32
CA PHE A 277 -14.31 -20.77 -17.18
C PHE A 277 -15.77 -21.19 -17.50
N ASP A 278 -16.52 -21.48 -16.45
CA ASP A 278 -17.98 -21.63 -16.48
C ASP A 278 -18.62 -20.83 -15.32
N ASP A 279 -19.91 -20.98 -15.15
CA ASP A 279 -20.67 -20.36 -14.05
C ASP A 279 -20.45 -18.84 -13.89
N PHE A 280 -20.45 -18.10 -15.02
CA PHE A 280 -20.55 -16.65 -14.94
C PHE A 280 -21.88 -16.27 -14.30
N SER A 281 -21.88 -16.07 -13.00
CA SER A 281 -23.08 -15.86 -12.18
C SER A 281 -23.31 -14.40 -11.81
N GLY A 282 -22.39 -13.54 -12.21
CA GLY A 282 -22.35 -12.14 -11.79
C GLY A 282 -22.48 -11.17 -12.93
N SER A 283 -22.53 -9.89 -12.59
CA SER A 283 -22.41 -8.78 -13.53
C SER A 283 -20.96 -8.47 -13.90
N SER A 284 -19.97 -9.03 -13.19
CA SER A 284 -18.56 -8.68 -13.39
C SER A 284 -17.62 -9.84 -13.10
N ILE A 285 -16.42 -9.79 -13.72
CA ILE A 285 -15.28 -10.65 -13.40
C ILE A 285 -14.19 -9.73 -12.84
N CYS A 286 -13.76 -9.98 -11.61
CA CYS A 286 -12.80 -9.13 -10.92
C CYS A 286 -11.61 -9.93 -10.38
N PHE A 287 -10.45 -9.30 -10.27
CA PHE A 287 -9.39 -9.85 -9.42
C PHE A 287 -9.83 -9.82 -7.96
N GLY A 288 -9.36 -10.79 -7.17
CA GLY A 288 -9.54 -10.79 -5.72
C GLY A 288 -8.83 -9.60 -5.05
N THR A 289 -9.28 -9.24 -3.86
CA THR A 289 -8.72 -8.10 -3.10
C THR A 289 -7.93 -8.52 -1.86
N ASP A 290 -7.93 -9.83 -1.52
CA ASP A 290 -7.17 -10.35 -0.39
C ASP A 290 -5.67 -10.43 -0.77
N PRO A 291 -4.77 -9.67 -0.11
CA PRO A 291 -3.34 -9.68 -0.43
C PRO A 291 -2.66 -11.02 -0.14
N VAL A 292 -3.28 -11.90 0.65
CA VAL A 292 -2.74 -13.26 0.89
C VAL A 292 -2.94 -14.15 -0.35
N ASN A 293 -4.01 -13.92 -1.09
CA ASN A 293 -4.40 -14.71 -2.26
C ASN A 293 -4.00 -14.06 -3.60
N ASN A 294 -3.54 -12.81 -3.57
CA ASN A 294 -3.19 -12.04 -4.77
C ASN A 294 -1.76 -11.51 -4.62
N VAL A 295 -0.79 -12.27 -5.09
CA VAL A 295 0.65 -12.03 -4.94
C VAL A 295 1.39 -12.37 -6.23
N ILE A 296 2.30 -11.50 -6.63
CA ILE A 296 3.29 -11.76 -7.68
C ILE A 296 4.67 -11.63 -7.07
N SER A 297 5.59 -12.54 -7.40
CA SER A 297 6.93 -12.56 -6.83
C SER A 297 8.03 -12.57 -7.88
N ASN A 298 9.16 -11.94 -7.53
CA ASN A 298 10.39 -11.99 -8.30
C ASN A 298 11.23 -13.25 -8.02
N LEU A 299 12.37 -13.38 -8.69
CA LEU A 299 13.31 -14.51 -8.55
C LEU A 299 13.90 -14.67 -7.13
N PHE A 300 13.85 -13.64 -6.30
CA PHE A 300 14.35 -13.65 -4.92
C PHE A 300 13.26 -14.01 -3.91
N GLY A 301 12.02 -14.27 -4.36
CA GLY A 301 10.86 -14.52 -3.51
C GLY A 301 10.31 -13.26 -2.85
N ASN A 302 10.68 -12.08 -3.32
CA ASN A 302 10.09 -10.84 -2.86
C ASN A 302 8.79 -10.57 -3.62
N GLU A 303 7.78 -10.09 -2.91
CA GLU A 303 6.54 -9.62 -3.50
C GLU A 303 6.79 -8.37 -4.36
N LEU A 304 6.16 -8.33 -5.53
CA LEU A 304 6.16 -7.20 -6.44
C LEU A 304 4.89 -6.38 -6.24
N GLU A 305 5.04 -5.07 -6.14
CA GLU A 305 3.90 -4.15 -6.13
C GLU A 305 3.10 -4.33 -7.41
N THR A 306 1.84 -4.74 -7.27
CA THR A 306 0.99 -5.15 -8.39
C THR A 306 -0.28 -4.31 -8.45
N SER A 307 -0.56 -3.78 -9.64
CA SER A 307 -1.87 -3.19 -9.97
C SER A 307 -2.77 -4.29 -10.53
N TRP A 308 -3.84 -4.55 -9.83
CA TRP A 308 -4.90 -5.46 -10.24
C TRP A 308 -5.95 -4.66 -11.01
N GLY A 309 -5.96 -4.80 -12.33
CA GLY A 309 -6.79 -4.01 -13.23
C GLY A 309 -8.28 -3.98 -12.89
N ASN A 310 -9.01 -3.17 -13.64
CA ASN A 310 -10.45 -3.05 -13.44
C ASN A 310 -11.18 -4.36 -13.69
N CYS A 311 -12.33 -4.51 -13.04
CA CYS A 311 -13.24 -5.61 -13.34
C CYS A 311 -13.68 -5.55 -14.81
N TYR A 312 -13.84 -6.71 -15.40
CA TYR A 312 -14.68 -6.82 -16.58
C TYR A 312 -16.14 -6.71 -16.14
N GLU A 313 -16.83 -5.70 -16.63
CA GLU A 313 -18.27 -5.59 -16.44
C GLU A 313 -18.94 -6.34 -17.57
N GLY A 314 -19.44 -7.53 -17.27
CA GLY A 314 -20.33 -8.26 -18.18
C GLY A 314 -21.62 -7.50 -18.22
N GLY A 315 -21.84 -6.75 -19.29
CA GLY A 315 -23.11 -6.03 -19.45
C GLY A 315 -24.28 -6.99 -19.19
N LEU A 316 -25.24 -6.54 -18.43
CA LEU A 316 -26.49 -7.26 -18.22
C LEU A 316 -27.03 -7.66 -19.59
N LEU A 317 -27.24 -8.97 -19.81
CA LEU A 317 -27.74 -9.44 -21.11
C LEU A 317 -29.07 -8.73 -21.42
N GLY A 318 -29.09 -7.97 -22.50
CA GLY A 318 -30.20 -7.07 -22.80
C GLY A 318 -29.98 -5.59 -22.44
N ASP A 319 -28.95 -5.26 -21.68
CA ASP A 319 -28.51 -3.88 -21.43
C ASP A 319 -27.62 -3.41 -22.60
N LEU A 320 -28.23 -2.73 -23.53
CA LEU A 320 -27.59 -2.33 -24.78
C LEU A 320 -27.01 -0.92 -24.73
N ASN A 321 -27.42 -0.13 -23.75
CA ASN A 321 -26.90 1.21 -23.51
C ASN A 321 -25.83 1.23 -22.38
N TYR A 322 -25.62 0.09 -21.69
CA TYR A 322 -24.67 -0.10 -20.60
C TYR A 322 -24.90 0.82 -19.38
N ASP A 323 -26.18 1.13 -19.07
CA ASP A 323 -26.53 1.91 -17.88
C ASP A 323 -26.81 1.07 -16.63
N GLY A 324 -26.73 -0.28 -16.74
CA GLY A 324 -26.93 -1.24 -15.65
C GLY A 324 -28.39 -1.54 -15.35
N LEU A 325 -29.33 -1.06 -16.16
CA LEU A 325 -30.78 -1.30 -16.03
C LEU A 325 -31.30 -1.97 -17.30
N LEU A 326 -32.27 -2.88 -17.15
CA LEU A 326 -33.05 -3.36 -18.29
C LEU A 326 -34.33 -2.55 -18.38
N ASP A 327 -34.42 -1.67 -19.40
CA ASP A 327 -35.57 -0.81 -19.57
C ASP A 327 -35.93 -0.57 -21.05
N ILE A 328 -36.85 0.37 -21.29
CA ILE A 328 -37.32 0.70 -22.63
C ILE A 328 -36.21 1.26 -23.54
N LEU A 329 -35.14 1.83 -22.99
CA LEU A 329 -34.04 2.40 -23.79
C LEU A 329 -33.24 1.28 -24.46
N ASP A 330 -33.06 0.13 -23.79
CA ASP A 330 -32.43 -1.06 -24.36
C ASP A 330 -33.27 -1.64 -25.49
N LEU A 331 -34.56 -1.73 -25.26
CA LEU A 331 -35.49 -2.23 -26.28
C LEU A 331 -35.44 -1.38 -27.57
N VAL A 332 -35.35 -0.06 -27.44
CA VAL A 332 -35.17 0.85 -28.56
C VAL A 332 -33.83 0.66 -29.23
N SER A 333 -32.75 0.44 -28.43
CA SER A 333 -31.40 0.19 -28.94
C SER A 333 -31.35 -1.15 -29.71
N LEU A 334 -31.95 -2.22 -29.18
CA LEU A 334 -32.07 -3.51 -29.86
C LEU A 334 -32.82 -3.42 -31.18
N ALA A 335 -33.96 -2.72 -31.18
CA ALA A 335 -34.74 -2.50 -32.40
C ALA A 335 -33.95 -1.76 -33.48
N ASN A 336 -33.14 -0.76 -33.11
CA ASN A 336 -32.26 -0.04 -34.02
C ASN A 336 -31.15 -0.93 -34.60
N LEU A 337 -30.50 -1.78 -33.77
CA LEU A 337 -29.48 -2.74 -34.24
C LEU A 337 -30.08 -3.69 -35.28
N ILE A 338 -31.26 -4.27 -35.01
CA ILE A 338 -31.98 -5.17 -35.94
C ILE A 338 -32.30 -4.46 -37.25
N LEU A 339 -32.80 -3.23 -37.19
CA LEU A 339 -33.15 -2.44 -38.40
C LEU A 339 -31.93 -2.09 -39.26
N ASN A 340 -30.77 -1.92 -38.65
CA ASN A 340 -29.53 -1.60 -39.34
C ASN A 340 -28.74 -2.84 -39.77
N ASN A 341 -29.15 -4.05 -39.41
CA ASN A 341 -28.39 -5.31 -39.52
C ASN A 341 -27.01 -5.24 -38.80
N ASP A 342 -26.96 -4.48 -37.73
CA ASP A 342 -25.79 -4.44 -36.85
C ASP A 342 -25.92 -5.56 -35.81
N TYR A 343 -24.76 -6.12 -35.35
CA TYR A 343 -24.72 -7.16 -34.34
C TYR A 343 -24.06 -6.65 -33.05
N GLN A 344 -24.69 -6.90 -31.93
CA GLN A 344 -24.15 -6.65 -30.58
C GLN A 344 -24.51 -7.83 -29.70
N ALA A 345 -23.50 -8.53 -29.16
CA ALA A 345 -23.69 -9.79 -28.44
C ALA A 345 -24.63 -9.66 -27.22
N SER A 346 -24.62 -8.52 -26.51
CA SER A 346 -25.56 -8.26 -25.40
C SER A 346 -27.02 -8.19 -25.82
N GLY A 347 -27.31 -8.09 -27.12
CA GLY A 347 -28.66 -8.10 -27.68
C GLY A 347 -29.15 -9.47 -28.13
N ASP A 348 -28.27 -10.45 -28.23
CA ASP A 348 -28.59 -11.84 -28.60
C ASP A 348 -29.00 -12.64 -27.35
N LEU A 349 -30.25 -12.45 -26.94
CA LEU A 349 -30.76 -12.98 -25.69
C LEU A 349 -31.11 -14.49 -25.76
N ASN A 350 -31.21 -15.03 -26.97
CA ASN A 350 -31.44 -16.47 -27.18
C ASN A 350 -30.19 -17.25 -27.59
N ALA A 351 -29.06 -16.52 -27.78
CA ALA A 351 -27.75 -17.05 -28.15
C ALA A 351 -27.75 -17.86 -29.49
N ASP A 352 -28.58 -17.45 -30.47
CA ASP A 352 -28.61 -18.10 -31.78
C ASP A 352 -27.69 -17.44 -32.83
N GLY A 353 -27.00 -16.37 -32.47
CA GLY A 353 -26.08 -15.64 -33.32
C GLY A 353 -26.73 -14.62 -34.27
N VAL A 354 -28.01 -14.35 -34.12
CA VAL A 354 -28.78 -13.41 -34.94
C VAL A 354 -29.59 -12.47 -34.07
N LEU A 355 -29.52 -11.17 -34.29
CA LEU A 355 -30.43 -10.23 -33.63
C LEU A 355 -31.74 -10.14 -34.41
N ASP A 356 -32.83 -10.61 -33.81
CA ASP A 356 -34.16 -10.58 -34.44
C ASP A 356 -35.30 -10.31 -33.44
N VAL A 357 -36.55 -10.52 -33.90
CA VAL A 357 -37.72 -10.24 -33.09
C VAL A 357 -37.85 -11.17 -31.85
N LEU A 358 -37.19 -12.33 -31.85
CA LEU A 358 -37.21 -13.21 -30.70
C LEU A 358 -36.48 -12.63 -29.52
N ASP A 359 -35.35 -11.95 -29.77
CA ASP A 359 -34.57 -11.21 -28.74
C ASP A 359 -35.39 -10.08 -28.16
N ILE A 360 -36.10 -9.33 -29.02
CA ILE A 360 -37.01 -8.27 -28.55
C ILE A 360 -38.05 -8.86 -27.58
N VAL A 361 -38.66 -10.02 -27.92
CA VAL A 361 -39.67 -10.65 -27.05
C VAL A 361 -39.07 -11.09 -25.73
N ILE A 362 -37.83 -11.63 -25.72
CA ILE A 362 -37.14 -12.03 -24.50
C ILE A 362 -36.82 -10.81 -23.64
N LEU A 363 -36.30 -9.75 -24.23
CA LEU A 363 -35.99 -8.50 -23.52
C LEU A 363 -37.24 -7.87 -22.91
N VAL A 364 -38.37 -7.82 -23.65
CA VAL A 364 -39.62 -7.32 -23.10
C VAL A 364 -40.06 -8.13 -21.88
N ASN A 365 -39.97 -9.47 -21.95
CA ASN A 365 -40.34 -10.31 -20.82
C ASN A 365 -39.38 -10.09 -19.62
N ALA A 366 -38.10 -9.90 -19.84
CA ALA A 366 -37.14 -9.59 -18.80
C ALA A 366 -37.44 -8.23 -18.11
N ILE A 367 -37.71 -7.18 -18.89
CA ILE A 367 -38.11 -5.86 -18.38
C ILE A 367 -39.41 -5.92 -17.56
N LEU A 368 -40.39 -6.68 -17.99
CA LEU A 368 -41.67 -6.80 -17.29
C LEU A 368 -41.65 -7.69 -16.04
N SER A 369 -40.56 -8.46 -15.85
CA SER A 369 -40.41 -9.40 -14.73
C SER A 369 -39.57 -8.78 -13.58
N ASN A 370 -38.91 -7.65 -13.82
CA ASN A 370 -38.23 -6.84 -12.82
C ASN A 370 -39.20 -5.82 -12.20
#